data_1ccc14d71f3fe989eb159aec9251adb6
#
_entry.id   1ccc14d71f3fe989eb159aec9251adb6
#
_cell.length_a   1.000
_cell.length_b   1.000
_cell.length_c   1.000
_cell.angle_alpha   90.00
_cell.angle_beta   90.00
_cell.angle_gamma   90.00
#
_symmetry.space_group_name_H-M   'P 1'
#
loop_
_entity.id
_entity.type
_entity.pdbx_description
1 polymer ?
#
loop_
_entity_poly.entity_id
_entity_poly.type
_entity_poly.pdbx_seq_one_letter_code
_entity_poly.pdbx_strand_id
1 'polypeptide(L)'
;MTIAKDLKQAPWRFSIGDESQGIFRKLAEGISTRIFSGENVMLSVVKHEPNSTGTVHSHPEEQWGVIIEGECVRTQGDEEVPMKAGDFWSTPGGVTHGIRTSELGATVLDIFSPPREEYKKHGKGFSSSV
;
A
#
# COMPACT_ATOMS: atom_id res chain seq x y z
N MET A 1 15.28 -15.85 -26.35
CA MET A 1 14.34 -15.08 -25.49
C MET A 1 13.95 -13.80 -26.19
N THR A 2 12.68 -13.47 -26.18
CA THR A 2 12.15 -12.25 -26.79
C THR A 2 11.99 -11.17 -25.73
N ILE A 3 12.48 -9.97 -26.04
CA ILE A 3 12.31 -8.83 -25.14
C ILE A 3 11.04 -8.08 -25.51
N ALA A 4 10.09 -7.99 -24.57
CA ALA A 4 8.89 -7.21 -24.75
C ALA A 4 9.25 -5.72 -24.72
N LYS A 5 8.72 -4.94 -25.68
CA LYS A 5 9.07 -3.52 -25.84
C LYS A 5 8.00 -2.58 -25.28
N ASP A 6 6.81 -3.09 -24.96
CA ASP A 6 5.76 -2.29 -24.34
C ASP A 6 4.92 -3.17 -23.41
N LEU A 7 4.06 -2.54 -22.60
CA LEU A 7 3.27 -3.24 -21.60
C LEU A 7 2.20 -4.15 -22.20
N LYS A 8 1.79 -3.94 -23.44
CA LYS A 8 0.82 -4.82 -24.10
C LYS A 8 1.44 -6.19 -24.38
N GLN A 9 2.77 -6.22 -24.55
CA GLN A 9 3.53 -7.45 -24.77
C GLN A 9 3.91 -8.13 -23.46
N ALA A 10 3.78 -7.45 -22.32
CA ALA A 10 4.10 -7.95 -21.00
C ALA A 10 3.04 -7.52 -19.98
N PRO A 11 1.82 -8.10 -20.05
CA PRO A 11 0.72 -7.68 -19.19
C PRO A 11 0.94 -7.99 -17.71
N TRP A 12 1.96 -8.75 -17.38
CA TRP A 12 2.36 -9.08 -16.01
C TRP A 12 3.39 -8.10 -15.45
N ARG A 13 3.80 -7.07 -16.22
CA ARG A 13 4.75 -6.06 -15.78
C ARG A 13 4.01 -4.79 -15.37
N PHE A 14 4.40 -4.24 -14.23
CA PHE A 14 3.82 -3.01 -13.70
C PHE A 14 4.92 -2.06 -13.29
N SER A 15 4.59 -0.76 -13.17
CA SER A 15 5.54 0.26 -12.76
C SER A 15 4.93 1.09 -11.65
N ILE A 16 5.68 1.33 -10.59
CA ILE A 16 5.23 2.17 -9.47
C ILE A 16 4.92 3.59 -9.96
N GLY A 17 5.68 4.08 -10.94
CA GLY A 17 5.48 5.42 -11.49
C GLY A 17 4.33 5.58 -12.46
N ASP A 18 3.72 4.48 -12.92
CA ASP A 18 2.63 4.55 -13.89
C ASP A 18 1.28 4.55 -13.16
N GLU A 19 0.72 5.74 -12.99
CA GLU A 19 -0.53 5.93 -12.24
C GLU A 19 -1.78 5.44 -12.98
N SER A 20 -1.65 5.03 -14.22
CA SER A 20 -2.77 4.48 -15.00
C SER A 20 -3.06 3.02 -14.71
N GLN A 21 -2.14 2.34 -14.03
CA GLN A 21 -2.24 0.90 -13.76
C GLN A 21 -2.84 0.61 -12.40
N GLY A 22 -3.51 -0.53 -12.30
CA GLY A 22 -4.09 -1.00 -11.05
C GLY A 22 -5.50 -0.47 -10.79
N ILE A 23 -6.11 -0.95 -9.74
CA ILE A 23 -7.44 -0.50 -9.31
C ILE A 23 -7.26 0.64 -8.31
N PHE A 24 -7.74 1.82 -8.67
CA PHE A 24 -7.63 2.99 -7.79
C PHE A 24 -8.61 2.86 -6.61
N ARG A 25 -8.12 3.26 -5.42
CA ARG A 25 -8.94 3.33 -4.22
C ARG A 25 -8.46 4.47 -3.34
N LYS A 26 -9.37 5.34 -2.91
CA LYS A 26 -9.08 6.37 -1.92
C LYS A 26 -9.22 5.75 -0.54
N LEU A 27 -8.16 5.80 0.26
CA LEU A 27 -8.15 5.20 1.59
C LEU A 27 -8.56 6.19 2.67
N ALA A 28 -8.10 7.43 2.57
CA ALA A 28 -8.40 8.51 3.50
C ALA A 28 -8.08 9.82 2.83
N GLU A 29 -8.31 10.93 3.49
CA GLU A 29 -7.89 12.23 2.97
C GLU A 29 -6.37 12.26 2.83
N GLY A 30 -5.90 12.55 1.61
CA GLY A 30 -4.47 12.55 1.30
C GLY A 30 -3.83 11.19 1.12
N ILE A 31 -4.60 10.10 1.14
CA ILE A 31 -4.07 8.75 1.01
C ILE A 31 -4.86 7.97 -0.03
N SER A 32 -4.17 7.53 -1.09
CA SER A 32 -4.79 6.75 -2.15
C SER A 32 -3.87 5.61 -2.54
N THR A 33 -4.42 4.60 -3.19
CA THR A 33 -3.67 3.44 -3.60
C THR A 33 -4.09 2.94 -4.97
N ARG A 34 -3.20 2.18 -5.59
CA ARG A 34 -3.45 1.39 -6.79
C ARG A 34 -3.19 -0.07 -6.43
N ILE A 35 -4.17 -0.91 -6.68
CA ILE A 35 -4.19 -2.30 -6.23
C ILE A 35 -3.88 -3.23 -7.39
N PHE A 36 -3.00 -4.19 -7.12
CA PHE A 36 -2.62 -5.25 -8.06
C PHE A 36 -2.79 -6.58 -7.33
N SER A 37 -3.79 -7.37 -7.72
CA SER A 37 -4.06 -8.61 -7.01
C SER A 37 -3.66 -9.82 -7.83
N GLY A 38 -2.85 -10.67 -7.22
CA GLY A 38 -2.61 -12.01 -7.67
C GLY A 38 -3.56 -12.99 -6.99
N GLU A 39 -3.32 -14.28 -7.15
CA GLU A 39 -4.12 -15.32 -6.54
C GLU A 39 -3.85 -15.42 -5.04
N ASN A 40 -2.59 -15.37 -4.63
CA ASN A 40 -2.18 -15.59 -3.25
C ASN A 40 -1.58 -14.34 -2.59
N VAL A 41 -1.29 -13.30 -3.36
CA VAL A 41 -0.60 -12.10 -2.90
C VAL A 41 -1.24 -10.89 -3.59
N MET A 42 -1.36 -9.81 -2.84
CA MET A 42 -1.86 -8.54 -3.35
C MET A 42 -0.83 -7.46 -3.07
N LEU A 43 -0.57 -6.60 -4.05
CA LEU A 43 0.28 -5.43 -3.89
C LEU A 43 -0.57 -4.17 -3.92
N SER A 44 -0.20 -3.20 -3.09
CA SER A 44 -0.88 -1.92 -2.98
C SER A 44 0.18 -0.82 -3.01
N VAL A 45 0.18 -0.02 -4.07
CA VAL A 45 1.07 1.13 -4.20
C VAL A 45 0.36 2.34 -3.61
N VAL A 46 0.76 2.71 -2.40
CA VAL A 46 0.06 3.73 -1.62
C VAL A 46 0.79 5.06 -1.70
N LYS A 47 0.06 6.09 -2.06
CA LYS A 47 0.55 7.46 -2.04
C LYS A 47 0.01 8.16 -0.81
N HIS A 48 0.91 8.58 0.07
CA HIS A 48 0.61 9.37 1.25
C HIS A 48 1.06 10.80 1.00
N GLU A 49 0.10 11.71 0.85
CA GLU A 49 0.42 13.13 0.70
C GLU A 49 1.11 13.66 1.96
N PRO A 50 1.82 14.79 1.87
CA PRO A 50 2.35 15.45 3.08
C PRO A 50 1.24 15.72 4.10
N ASN A 51 1.59 15.56 5.37
CA ASN A 51 0.70 15.87 6.51
C ASN A 51 -0.62 15.08 6.48
N SER A 52 -0.55 13.81 6.09
CA SER A 52 -1.71 12.92 6.07
C SER A 52 -1.63 11.89 7.19
N THR A 53 -2.80 11.44 7.65
CA THR A 53 -2.90 10.45 8.72
C THR A 53 -3.90 9.38 8.30
N GLY A 54 -3.41 8.14 8.22
CA GLY A 54 -4.27 6.99 7.96
C GLY A 54 -4.96 6.52 9.24
N THR A 55 -6.13 5.92 9.08
CA THR A 55 -6.86 5.35 10.20
C THR A 55 -6.10 4.13 10.74
N VAL A 56 -5.88 4.09 12.04
CA VAL A 56 -5.33 2.90 12.69
C VAL A 56 -6.38 1.80 12.60
N HIS A 57 -6.00 0.65 12.09
CA HIS A 57 -6.91 -0.46 11.84
C HIS A 57 -6.17 -1.79 11.91
N SER A 58 -6.91 -2.88 11.81
CA SER A 58 -6.34 -4.22 11.73
C SER A 58 -7.16 -5.04 10.73
N HIS A 59 -6.56 -6.12 10.27
CA HIS A 59 -7.19 -7.08 9.38
C HIS A 59 -6.50 -8.44 9.53
N PRO A 60 -7.17 -9.54 9.16
CA PRO A 60 -6.58 -10.87 9.35
C PRO A 60 -5.39 -11.19 8.44
N GLU A 61 -5.27 -10.51 7.30
CA GLU A 61 -4.18 -10.76 6.36
C GLU A 61 -2.84 -10.30 6.93
N GLU A 62 -1.79 -11.05 6.65
CA GLU A 62 -0.42 -10.62 6.89
C GLU A 62 -0.08 -9.48 5.94
N GLN A 63 0.65 -8.50 6.42
CA GLN A 63 1.04 -7.33 5.62
C GLN A 63 2.52 -7.03 5.78
N TRP A 64 3.20 -6.86 4.66
CA TRP A 64 4.54 -6.27 4.62
C TRP A 64 4.44 -4.92 3.93
N GLY A 65 5.32 -4.00 4.30
CA GLY A 65 5.38 -2.70 3.65
C GLY A 65 6.81 -2.24 3.50
N VAL A 66 7.06 -1.46 2.45
CA VAL A 66 8.38 -0.87 2.22
C VAL A 66 8.19 0.58 1.75
N ILE A 67 8.99 1.49 2.30
CA ILE A 67 9.02 2.88 1.84
C ILE A 67 9.83 2.94 0.55
N ILE A 68 9.19 3.34 -0.53
CA ILE A 68 9.83 3.53 -1.83
C ILE A 68 10.48 4.91 -1.90
N GLU A 69 9.75 5.95 -1.42
CA GLU A 69 10.29 7.30 -1.31
C GLU A 69 9.60 8.05 -0.18
N GLY A 70 10.25 9.07 0.33
CA GLY A 70 9.72 9.90 1.39
C GLY A 70 9.96 9.33 2.77
N GLU A 71 9.15 9.77 3.73
CA GLU A 71 9.27 9.42 5.13
C GLU A 71 7.89 9.31 5.77
N CYS A 72 7.79 8.48 6.81
CA CYS A 72 6.55 8.36 7.58
C CYS A 72 6.85 7.94 9.01
N VAL A 73 5.83 7.97 9.85
CA VAL A 73 5.85 7.30 11.15
C VAL A 73 4.89 6.13 11.07
N ARG A 74 5.41 4.94 11.28
CA ARG A 74 4.62 3.70 11.34
C ARG A 74 4.18 3.46 12.76
N THR A 75 2.88 3.32 12.97
CA THR A 75 2.31 2.86 14.23
C THR A 75 2.01 1.37 14.09
N GLN A 76 2.48 0.57 15.03
CA GLN A 76 2.19 -0.86 15.02
C GLN A 76 2.09 -1.34 16.46
N GLY A 77 0.92 -1.84 16.86
CA GLY A 77 0.65 -2.09 18.28
C GLY A 77 0.80 -0.81 19.08
N ASP A 78 1.61 -0.85 20.13
CA ASP A 78 1.86 0.29 21.01
C ASP A 78 3.11 1.10 20.60
N GLU A 79 3.74 0.75 19.49
CA GLU A 79 4.98 1.39 19.07
C GLU A 79 4.77 2.35 17.91
N GLU A 80 5.57 3.41 17.90
CA GLU A 80 5.66 4.33 16.79
C GLU A 80 7.12 4.40 16.34
N VAL A 81 7.36 4.18 15.05
CA VAL A 81 8.72 4.10 14.50
C VAL A 81 8.83 5.00 13.28
N PRO A 82 9.75 5.97 13.28
CA PRO A 82 10.06 6.73 12.06
C PRO A 82 10.68 5.82 11.01
N MET A 83 10.17 5.93 9.78
CA MET A 83 10.62 5.15 8.63
C MET A 83 10.98 6.07 7.48
N LYS A 84 11.99 5.69 6.71
CA LYS A 84 12.43 6.43 5.53
C LYS A 84 12.63 5.49 4.35
N ALA A 85 12.87 6.03 3.19
CA ALA A 85 13.08 5.25 1.97
C ALA A 85 14.09 4.12 2.20
N GLY A 86 13.72 2.90 1.83
CA GLY A 86 14.51 1.70 2.04
C GLY A 86 14.15 0.90 3.29
N ASP A 87 13.47 1.51 4.26
CA ASP A 87 12.99 0.76 5.42
C ASP A 87 11.76 -0.07 5.05
N PHE A 88 11.63 -1.22 5.69
CA PHE A 88 10.47 -2.09 5.49
C PHE A 88 10.11 -2.81 6.79
N TRP A 89 8.91 -3.32 6.84
CA TRP A 89 8.36 -3.93 8.07
C TRP A 89 7.42 -5.07 7.76
N SER A 90 7.18 -5.91 8.79
CA SER A 90 6.17 -6.95 8.74
C SER A 90 5.10 -6.70 9.80
N THR A 91 3.86 -6.96 9.45
CA THR A 91 2.71 -6.85 10.35
C THR A 91 1.94 -8.16 10.33
N PRO A 92 2.00 -8.94 11.40
CA PRO A 92 1.19 -10.16 11.49
C PRO A 92 -0.30 -9.84 11.44
N GLY A 93 -1.09 -10.80 10.98
CA GLY A 93 -2.54 -10.65 10.97
C GLY A 93 -3.09 -10.27 12.33
N GLY A 94 -4.04 -9.35 12.37
CA GLY A 94 -4.70 -8.91 13.58
C GLY A 94 -3.99 -7.81 14.37
N VAL A 95 -2.75 -7.49 14.04
CA VAL A 95 -2.02 -6.41 14.74
C VAL A 95 -2.49 -5.06 14.22
N THR A 96 -2.85 -4.15 15.13
CA THR A 96 -3.27 -2.80 14.77
C THR A 96 -2.09 -2.01 14.20
N HIS A 97 -2.36 -1.20 13.19
CA HIS A 97 -1.30 -0.44 12.52
C HIS A 97 -1.85 0.78 11.80
N GLY A 98 -0.96 1.69 11.51
CA GLY A 98 -1.27 2.90 10.76
C GLY A 98 -0.02 3.64 10.33
N ILE A 99 -0.19 4.65 9.50
CA ILE A 99 0.90 5.51 9.02
C ILE A 99 0.43 6.96 9.06
N ARG A 100 1.34 7.84 9.46
CA ARG A 100 1.16 9.28 9.28
C ARG A 100 2.42 9.87 8.64
N THR A 101 2.23 10.91 7.86
CA THR A 101 3.33 11.63 7.21
C THR A 101 3.43 13.05 7.75
N SER A 102 4.58 13.65 7.57
CA SER A 102 4.83 15.07 7.81
C SER A 102 5.10 15.77 6.47
N GLU A 103 6.10 16.62 6.41
CA GLU A 103 6.33 17.52 5.28
C GLU A 103 6.58 16.84 3.93
N LEU A 104 7.20 15.66 3.93
CA LEU A 104 7.62 15.02 2.69
C LEU A 104 6.57 14.12 2.05
N GLY A 105 5.68 13.59 2.84
CA GLY A 105 4.83 12.51 2.34
C GLY A 105 5.63 11.23 2.09
N ALA A 106 4.98 10.22 1.52
CA ALA A 106 5.64 8.94 1.25
C ALA A 106 4.92 8.16 0.17
N THR A 107 5.68 7.34 -0.54
CA THR A 107 5.15 6.28 -1.38
C THR A 107 5.53 4.95 -0.73
N VAL A 108 4.54 4.13 -0.46
CA VAL A 108 4.71 2.85 0.25
C VAL A 108 4.18 1.74 -0.64
N LEU A 109 4.95 0.66 -0.74
CA LEU A 109 4.46 -0.57 -1.36
C LEU A 109 4.05 -1.52 -0.24
N ASP A 110 2.75 -1.79 -0.14
CA ASP A 110 2.19 -2.77 0.79
C ASP A 110 1.96 -4.09 0.07
N ILE A 111 2.20 -5.19 0.78
CA ILE A 111 2.05 -6.55 0.28
C ILE A 111 1.18 -7.31 1.27
N PHE A 112 0.07 -7.86 0.79
CA PHE A 112 -0.88 -8.63 1.62
C PHE A 112 -0.90 -10.09 1.19
N SER A 113 -0.99 -10.99 2.15
CA SER A 113 -1.22 -12.40 1.89
C SER A 113 -2.12 -13.00 2.99
N PRO A 114 -3.26 -13.60 2.61
CA PRO A 114 -3.84 -13.63 1.28
C PRO A 114 -4.31 -12.24 0.82
N PRO A 115 -4.76 -12.10 -0.43
CA PRO A 115 -5.31 -10.81 -0.89
C PRO A 115 -6.50 -10.37 -0.05
N ARG A 116 -6.57 -9.06 0.19
CA ARG A 116 -7.72 -8.47 0.89
C ARG A 116 -8.89 -8.36 -0.08
N GLU A 117 -9.97 -9.07 0.21
CA GLU A 117 -11.12 -9.15 -0.70
C GLU A 117 -11.76 -7.78 -0.96
N GLU A 118 -11.86 -6.92 0.07
CA GLU A 118 -12.42 -5.58 -0.09
C GLU A 118 -11.62 -4.70 -1.05
N TYR A 119 -10.33 -4.98 -1.21
CA TYR A 119 -9.45 -4.22 -2.11
C TYR A 119 -9.51 -4.68 -3.56
N LYS A 120 -10.16 -5.81 -3.85
CA LYS A 120 -10.31 -6.31 -5.22
C LYS A 120 -11.36 -5.55 -6.01
N LYS A 121 -12.12 -4.68 -5.36
CA LYS A 121 -13.22 -3.93 -5.96
C LYS A 121 -12.96 -2.43 -5.82
N HIS A 122 -13.55 -1.65 -6.71
CA HIS A 122 -13.58 -0.21 -6.53
C HIS A 122 -14.31 0.12 -5.24
N GLY A 123 -13.80 1.11 -4.51
CA GLY A 123 -14.37 1.50 -3.24
C GLY A 123 -13.51 2.57 -2.59
N LYS A 124 -13.70 2.74 -1.28
CA LYS A 124 -12.94 3.70 -0.48
C LYS A 124 -12.76 3.19 0.93
N GLY A 125 -11.78 3.79 1.64
CA GLY A 125 -11.49 3.43 3.01
C GLY A 125 -10.61 2.20 3.13
N PHE A 126 -10.22 1.90 4.37
CA PHE A 126 -9.31 0.80 4.69
C PHE A 126 -10.04 -0.53 4.89
N SER A 127 -11.37 -0.51 4.94
CA SER A 127 -12.16 -1.73 5.08
C SER A 127 -13.49 -1.59 4.35
N SER A 128 -14.14 -2.74 4.11
CA SER A 128 -15.44 -2.78 3.44
C SER A 128 -16.59 -2.36 4.35
N SER A 129 -16.36 -2.28 5.65
CA SER A 129 -17.40 -1.97 6.62
C SER A 129 -17.50 -0.47 6.94
N VAL A 130 -16.79 0.37 6.24
CA VAL A 130 -16.78 1.81 6.46
C VAL A 130 -17.70 2.51 5.48
#